data_9ac6b1d424864b62e72aa548da2fa00e
#
_entry.id   9ac6b1d424864b62e72aa548da2fa00e
#
_cell.length_a   1.000
_cell.length_b   1.000
_cell.length_c   1.000
_cell.angle_alpha   90.00
_cell.angle_beta   90.00
_cell.angle_gamma   90.00
#
_symmetry.space_group_name_H-M   'P 1'
#
loop_
_entity.id
_entity.type
_entity.pdbx_description
1 polymer ?
#
loop_
_entity_poly.entity_id
_entity_poly.type
_entity_poly.pdbx_seq_one_letter_code
_entity_poly.pdbx_strand_id
1 'polypeptide(L)'
;NADGFDLILLGKPTDNSGFGGASFASLELEEEKKEQNKGAVQEPNAFLERHLLKSSYALFEILKEKVLINNIGFKDLGAGGVACASVELAETSGYGAEVWMDKIHIGMDGLHPSVYLCSETQERFMWVCSPDITPMILDHYNKVFDLPGVSEGAQASVVGKIRNDGQYIVHNADEEIVNAKAKEVTEGFLYDRPFEARNSNYVEPSFSEPTDYNQVLIDILSH
;
A
#
# COMPACT_ATOMS: atom_id res chain seq x y z
N ASN A 1 14.18 10.43 15.57
CA ASN A 1 14.98 9.46 14.81
C ASN A 1 14.20 8.16 14.71
N ALA A 2 13.90 7.72 13.49
CA ALA A 2 13.13 6.50 13.24
C ALA A 2 14.03 5.29 12.87
N ASP A 3 15.35 5.43 12.96
CA ASP A 3 16.26 4.33 12.70
C ASP A 3 15.97 3.12 13.59
N GLY A 4 15.83 1.95 12.99
CA GLY A 4 15.46 0.71 13.69
C GLY A 4 13.98 0.55 14.00
N PHE A 5 13.09 1.47 13.58
CA PHE A 5 11.64 1.31 13.72
C PHE A 5 11.18 0.11 12.89
N ASP A 6 10.21 -0.62 13.42
CA ASP A 6 9.65 -1.79 12.77
C ASP A 6 8.65 -1.40 11.67
N LEU A 7 8.71 -2.13 10.54
CA LEU A 7 7.70 -2.18 9.51
C LEU A 7 6.77 -3.36 9.78
N ILE A 8 5.48 -3.11 9.99
CA ILE A 8 4.48 -4.14 10.29
C ILE A 8 3.49 -4.21 9.14
N LEU A 9 3.45 -5.35 8.44
CA LEU A 9 2.42 -5.65 7.46
C LEU A 9 1.18 -6.16 8.16
N LEU A 10 0.03 -5.60 7.82
CA LEU A 10 -1.28 -5.90 8.40
C LEU A 10 -2.25 -6.32 7.30
N GLY A 11 -3.03 -7.35 7.53
CA GLY A 11 -4.20 -7.69 6.74
C GLY A 11 -4.14 -9.04 6.04
N LYS A 12 -4.73 -9.13 4.85
CA LYS A 12 -4.85 -10.34 4.04
C LYS A 12 -3.47 -10.92 3.70
N PRO A 13 -3.29 -12.26 3.70
CA PRO A 13 -2.04 -12.85 3.22
C PRO A 13 -1.83 -12.54 1.75
N THR A 14 -0.58 -12.31 1.37
CA THR A 14 -0.20 -11.96 0.00
C THR A 14 -0.55 -13.10 -0.96
N ASP A 15 -1.24 -12.79 -2.02
CA ASP A 15 -1.58 -13.67 -3.13
C ASP A 15 -1.14 -13.03 -4.46
N ASN A 16 -1.51 -13.60 -5.58
CA ASN A 16 -1.19 -13.07 -6.90
C ASN A 16 -2.26 -12.11 -7.47
N SER A 17 -3.27 -11.75 -6.68
CA SER A 17 -4.31 -10.82 -7.12
C SER A 17 -3.75 -9.41 -7.34
N GLY A 18 -4.20 -8.77 -8.42
CA GLY A 18 -3.75 -7.43 -8.78
C GLY A 18 -2.27 -7.31 -9.19
N PHE A 19 -1.52 -8.42 -9.32
CA PHE A 19 -0.12 -8.35 -9.74
C PHE A 19 0.02 -7.75 -11.12
N GLY A 20 0.68 -6.60 -11.22
CA GLY A 20 0.77 -5.81 -12.44
C GLY A 20 -0.50 -5.05 -12.80
N GLY A 21 -1.49 -4.95 -11.89
CA GLY A 21 -2.79 -4.32 -12.14
C GLY A 21 -2.70 -2.90 -12.66
N ALA A 22 -1.83 -2.07 -12.11
CA ALA A 22 -1.61 -0.71 -12.60
C ALA A 22 -1.06 -0.66 -14.04
N SER A 23 -0.14 -1.55 -14.38
CA SER A 23 0.36 -1.71 -15.76
C SER A 23 -0.69 -2.30 -16.68
N PHE A 24 -1.47 -3.25 -16.17
CA PHE A 24 -2.52 -3.95 -16.90
C PHE A 24 -3.67 -3.03 -17.30
N ALA A 25 -4.03 -2.07 -16.43
CA ALA A 25 -5.08 -1.10 -16.72
C ALA A 25 -4.81 -0.23 -17.98
N SER A 26 -3.56 -0.21 -18.45
CA SER A 26 -3.12 0.52 -19.64
C SER A 26 -3.06 -0.35 -20.90
N LEU A 27 -3.35 -1.65 -20.81
CA LEU A 27 -3.28 -2.58 -21.93
C LEU A 27 -4.66 -2.89 -22.51
N GLU A 28 -4.73 -3.14 -23.80
CA GLU A 28 -5.92 -3.72 -24.42
C GLU A 28 -6.08 -5.18 -23.97
N LEU A 29 -7.31 -5.54 -23.58
CA LEU A 29 -7.64 -6.91 -23.16
C LEU A 29 -7.71 -7.83 -24.37
N GLU A 30 -6.73 -8.72 -24.52
CA GLU A 30 -6.74 -9.76 -25.56
C GLU A 30 -7.40 -11.02 -25.01
N GLU A 31 -8.38 -11.57 -25.74
CA GLU A 31 -9.07 -12.81 -25.34
C GLU A 31 -8.14 -14.02 -25.18
N GLU A 32 -7.02 -14.05 -25.91
CA GLU A 32 -6.02 -15.12 -25.85
C GLU A 32 -5.20 -15.14 -24.55
N LYS A 33 -5.23 -14.05 -23.77
CA LYS A 33 -4.48 -13.90 -22.52
C LYS A 33 -5.36 -14.02 -21.26
N LYS A 34 -6.50 -14.71 -21.34
CA LYS A 34 -7.48 -14.83 -20.23
C LYS A 34 -6.87 -15.29 -18.90
N GLU A 35 -5.91 -16.20 -18.92
CA GLU A 35 -5.28 -16.70 -17.68
C GLU A 35 -4.36 -15.64 -17.04
N GLN A 36 -3.64 -14.86 -17.84
CA GLN A 36 -2.85 -13.72 -17.34
C GLN A 36 -3.76 -12.60 -16.84
N ASN A 37 -4.88 -12.39 -17.52
CA ASN A 37 -5.85 -11.36 -17.17
C ASN A 37 -6.53 -11.63 -15.83
N LYS A 38 -6.72 -12.89 -15.44
CA LYS A 38 -7.28 -13.25 -14.12
C LYS A 38 -6.40 -12.84 -12.96
N GLY A 39 -5.07 -12.96 -13.09
CA GLY A 39 -4.13 -12.54 -12.04
C GLY A 39 -4.08 -11.02 -11.82
N ALA A 40 -4.49 -10.23 -12.81
CA ALA A 40 -4.54 -8.77 -12.70
C ALA A 40 -5.82 -8.25 -11.99
N VAL A 41 -6.81 -9.11 -11.78
CA VAL A 41 -8.05 -8.74 -11.10
C VAL A 41 -7.84 -8.73 -9.59
N GLN A 42 -8.26 -7.66 -8.95
CA GLN A 42 -8.27 -7.54 -7.50
C GLN A 42 -9.50 -8.25 -6.92
N GLU A 43 -9.32 -8.95 -5.81
CA GLU A 43 -10.41 -9.64 -5.09
C GLU A 43 -10.71 -8.93 -3.78
N PRO A 44 -11.67 -8.00 -3.75
CA PRO A 44 -12.02 -7.27 -2.54
C PRO A 44 -12.75 -8.15 -1.53
N ASN A 45 -12.45 -7.96 -0.25
CA ASN A 45 -13.14 -8.57 0.88
C ASN A 45 -13.68 -7.49 1.83
N ALA A 46 -14.89 -7.01 1.55
CA ALA A 46 -15.50 -5.91 2.31
C ALA A 46 -15.71 -6.24 3.79
N PHE A 47 -15.87 -7.52 4.15
CA PHE A 47 -16.00 -7.94 5.55
C PHE A 47 -14.66 -7.78 6.30
N LEU A 48 -13.57 -8.26 5.71
CA LEU A 48 -12.23 -8.11 6.26
C LEU A 48 -11.85 -6.62 6.35
N GLU A 49 -12.10 -5.86 5.28
CA GLU A 49 -11.84 -4.41 5.27
C GLU A 49 -12.58 -3.69 6.41
N ARG A 50 -13.86 -3.99 6.61
CA ARG A 50 -14.63 -3.43 7.72
C ARG A 50 -14.02 -3.77 9.08
N HIS A 51 -13.50 -4.98 9.25
CA HIS A 51 -12.82 -5.42 10.47
C HIS A 51 -11.49 -4.66 10.68
N LEU A 52 -10.68 -4.53 9.63
CA LEU A 52 -9.43 -3.78 9.64
C LEU A 52 -9.66 -2.30 9.97
N LEU A 53 -10.64 -1.66 9.35
CA LEU A 53 -10.99 -0.27 9.65
C LEU A 53 -11.38 -0.09 11.11
N LYS A 54 -12.27 -0.97 11.62
CA LYS A 54 -12.72 -0.87 13.01
C LYS A 54 -11.58 -1.06 14.01
N SER A 55 -10.72 -2.06 13.78
CA SER A 55 -9.55 -2.31 14.64
C SER A 55 -8.53 -1.18 14.57
N SER A 56 -8.27 -0.64 13.37
CA SER A 56 -7.33 0.47 13.18
C SER A 56 -7.82 1.76 13.86
N TYR A 57 -9.09 2.11 13.73
CA TYR A 57 -9.64 3.27 14.44
C TYR A 57 -9.56 3.12 15.96
N ALA A 58 -9.84 1.92 16.49
CA ALA A 58 -9.69 1.65 17.91
C ALA A 58 -8.23 1.82 18.36
N LEU A 59 -7.28 1.35 17.56
CA LEU A 59 -5.85 1.53 17.86
C LEU A 59 -5.42 2.99 17.82
N PHE A 60 -5.90 3.77 16.85
CA PHE A 60 -5.62 5.22 16.80
C PHE A 60 -6.08 5.95 18.07
N GLU A 61 -7.24 5.60 18.60
CA GLU A 61 -7.69 6.20 19.87
C GLU A 61 -6.77 5.81 21.04
N ILE A 62 -6.36 4.55 21.16
CA ILE A 62 -5.38 4.10 22.15
C ILE A 62 -4.04 4.87 22.01
N LEU A 63 -3.56 5.04 20.79
CA LEU A 63 -2.31 5.76 20.52
C LEU A 63 -2.41 7.25 20.84
N LYS A 64 -3.57 7.88 20.62
CA LYS A 64 -3.84 9.27 21.03
C LYS A 64 -3.85 9.41 22.54
N GLU A 65 -4.57 8.55 23.26
CA GLU A 65 -4.63 8.54 24.72
C GLU A 65 -3.25 8.37 25.36
N LYS A 66 -2.39 7.56 24.74
CA LYS A 66 -1.00 7.34 25.17
C LYS A 66 -0.01 8.41 24.68
N VAL A 67 -0.46 9.39 23.89
CA VAL A 67 0.38 10.43 23.28
C VAL A 67 1.47 9.84 22.36
N LEU A 68 1.17 8.73 21.70
CA LEU A 68 2.07 8.01 20.79
C LEU A 68 1.76 8.23 19.32
N ILE A 69 0.61 8.86 19.01
CA ILE A 69 0.10 9.01 17.62
C ILE A 69 1.08 9.73 16.68
N ASN A 70 1.91 10.61 17.17
CA ASN A 70 2.89 11.35 16.36
C ASN A 70 4.20 10.57 16.11
N ASN A 71 4.33 9.37 16.68
CA ASN A 71 5.53 8.54 16.60
C ASN A 71 5.30 7.29 15.73
N ILE A 72 4.30 7.32 14.90
CA ILE A 72 3.95 6.21 14.01
C ILE A 72 3.78 6.69 12.57
N GLY A 73 3.97 5.78 11.63
CA GLY A 73 3.53 5.90 10.24
C GLY A 73 2.46 4.85 9.94
N PHE A 74 1.52 5.18 9.08
CA PHE A 74 0.46 4.28 8.65
C PHE A 74 0.09 4.56 7.20
N LYS A 75 0.02 3.51 6.38
CA LYS A 75 -0.29 3.60 4.95
C LYS A 75 -1.04 2.36 4.49
N ASP A 76 -1.95 2.54 3.53
CA ASP A 76 -2.53 1.46 2.76
C ASP A 76 -1.53 0.85 1.77
N LEU A 77 -1.79 -0.36 1.32
CA LEU A 77 -1.08 -1.00 0.23
C LEU A 77 -1.98 -0.99 -1.02
N GLY A 78 -1.51 -0.29 -2.04
CA GLY A 78 -2.11 -0.25 -3.36
C GLY A 78 -1.13 -0.74 -4.42
N ALA A 79 -0.99 0.02 -5.51
CA ALA A 79 -0.04 -0.26 -6.58
C ALA A 79 1.39 -0.42 -6.05
N GLY A 80 2.07 -1.48 -6.49
CA GLY A 80 3.42 -1.82 -6.04
C GLY A 80 3.49 -2.49 -4.67
N GLY A 81 2.36 -2.77 -4.02
CA GLY A 81 2.24 -3.63 -2.86
C GLY A 81 3.16 -3.29 -1.69
N VAL A 82 3.81 -4.31 -1.13
CA VAL A 82 4.72 -4.19 0.01
C VAL A 82 5.94 -3.33 -0.31
N ALA A 83 6.49 -3.45 -1.53
CA ALA A 83 7.65 -2.67 -1.94
C ALA A 83 7.34 -1.18 -1.92
N CYS A 84 6.25 -0.76 -2.55
CA CYS A 84 5.84 0.64 -2.61
C CYS A 84 5.55 1.19 -1.21
N ALA A 85 4.71 0.51 -0.42
CA ALA A 85 4.34 0.97 0.91
C ALA A 85 5.54 1.11 1.84
N SER A 86 6.46 0.14 1.86
CA SER A 86 7.64 0.16 2.74
C SER A 86 8.63 1.27 2.36
N VAL A 87 8.92 1.44 1.07
CA VAL A 87 9.89 2.46 0.63
C VAL A 87 9.32 3.88 0.81
N GLU A 88 8.05 4.10 0.50
CA GLU A 88 7.44 5.43 0.62
C GLU A 88 7.30 5.87 2.09
N LEU A 89 6.93 4.96 3.00
CA LEU A 89 6.87 5.26 4.44
C LEU A 89 8.25 5.68 4.98
N ALA A 90 9.32 5.10 4.47
CA ALA A 90 10.67 5.44 4.87
C ALA A 90 11.17 6.73 4.22
N GLU A 91 11.07 6.83 2.89
CA GLU A 91 11.68 7.89 2.09
C GLU A 91 11.06 9.26 2.34
N THR A 92 9.74 9.35 2.55
CA THR A 92 9.02 10.61 2.87
C THR A 92 9.66 11.37 4.04
N SER A 93 10.37 10.67 4.92
CA SER A 93 11.10 11.27 6.05
C SER A 93 12.62 11.21 5.88
N GLY A 94 13.12 10.89 4.69
CA GLY A 94 14.55 10.83 4.36
C GLY A 94 15.27 9.57 4.85
N TYR A 95 14.51 8.51 5.16
CA TYR A 95 15.05 7.22 5.60
C TYR A 95 15.06 6.21 4.45
N GLY A 96 15.71 5.07 4.69
CA GLY A 96 15.59 3.85 3.91
C GLY A 96 14.80 2.78 4.67
N ALA A 97 14.68 1.61 4.05
CA ALA A 97 14.03 0.46 4.67
C ALA A 97 14.74 -0.84 4.32
N GLU A 98 14.63 -1.81 5.21
CA GLU A 98 15.07 -3.18 5.02
C GLU A 98 13.88 -4.11 5.20
N VAL A 99 13.62 -4.98 4.21
CA VAL A 99 12.46 -5.87 4.17
C VAL A 99 12.93 -7.32 4.04
N TRP A 100 12.35 -8.22 4.84
CA TRP A 100 12.61 -9.66 4.80
C TRP A 100 11.39 -10.37 4.22
N MET A 101 11.53 -10.94 3.04
CA MET A 101 10.43 -11.58 2.33
C MET A 101 9.88 -12.83 3.03
N ASP A 102 10.75 -13.56 3.73
CA ASP A 102 10.36 -14.72 4.53
C ASP A 102 9.44 -14.39 5.71
N LYS A 103 9.30 -13.12 6.06
CA LYS A 103 8.39 -12.62 7.10
C LYS A 103 7.06 -12.09 6.57
N ILE A 104 6.94 -11.96 5.25
CA ILE A 104 5.68 -11.59 4.60
C ILE A 104 4.74 -12.80 4.64
N HIS A 105 3.57 -12.65 5.27
CA HIS A 105 2.57 -13.72 5.27
C HIS A 105 1.94 -13.90 3.88
N ILE A 106 1.83 -15.14 3.47
CA ILE A 106 1.42 -15.55 2.12
C ILE A 106 0.18 -16.43 2.17
N GLY A 107 -0.69 -16.31 1.17
CA GLY A 107 -1.93 -17.07 1.04
C GLY A 107 -1.84 -18.24 0.06
N MET A 108 -0.72 -18.37 -0.66
CA MET A 108 -0.52 -19.46 -1.62
C MET A 108 0.97 -19.76 -1.80
N ASP A 109 1.30 -21.04 -2.00
CA ASP A 109 2.66 -21.50 -2.20
C ASP A 109 3.19 -21.19 -3.61
N GLY A 110 4.53 -21.13 -3.73
CA GLY A 110 5.21 -21.05 -5.02
C GLY A 110 5.13 -19.69 -5.73
N LEU A 111 4.76 -18.64 -5.03
CA LEU A 111 4.78 -17.28 -5.58
C LEU A 111 6.20 -16.85 -5.94
N HIS A 112 6.35 -16.15 -7.05
CA HIS A 112 7.63 -15.54 -7.43
C HIS A 112 7.94 -14.35 -6.49
N PRO A 113 9.22 -14.06 -6.17
CA PRO A 113 9.62 -12.92 -5.33
C PRO A 113 8.99 -11.59 -5.71
N SER A 114 8.84 -11.29 -7.00
CA SER A 114 8.18 -10.07 -7.46
C SER A 114 6.71 -9.98 -7.03
N VAL A 115 6.01 -11.11 -6.90
CA VAL A 115 4.63 -11.16 -6.44
C VAL A 115 4.55 -10.84 -4.94
N TYR A 116 5.46 -11.37 -4.12
CA TYR A 116 5.55 -11.02 -2.70
C TYR A 116 5.65 -9.51 -2.49
N LEU A 117 6.46 -8.86 -3.33
CA LEU A 117 6.76 -7.43 -3.19
C LEU A 117 5.72 -6.53 -3.84
N CYS A 118 5.26 -6.89 -5.04
CA CYS A 118 4.51 -5.97 -5.90
C CYS A 118 3.05 -6.37 -6.15
N SER A 119 2.56 -7.48 -5.57
CA SER A 119 1.14 -7.82 -5.64
C SER A 119 0.29 -6.74 -4.98
N GLU A 120 -0.83 -6.42 -5.61
CA GLU A 120 -1.81 -5.45 -5.11
C GLU A 120 -2.94 -6.13 -4.33
N THR A 121 -2.61 -7.22 -3.60
CA THR A 121 -3.56 -7.90 -2.71
C THR A 121 -4.28 -6.88 -1.84
N GLN A 122 -5.61 -6.89 -1.89
CA GLN A 122 -6.47 -5.93 -1.21
C GLN A 122 -6.49 -6.15 0.32
N GLU A 123 -7.09 -5.23 1.05
CA GLU A 123 -7.25 -5.28 2.51
C GLU A 123 -5.92 -5.46 3.24
N ARG A 124 -4.95 -4.59 2.91
CA ARG A 124 -3.64 -4.55 3.58
C ARG A 124 -3.24 -3.14 3.93
N PHE A 125 -2.58 -3.01 5.09
CA PHE A 125 -1.97 -1.77 5.57
C PHE A 125 -0.56 -2.02 6.07
N MET A 126 0.23 -0.97 6.20
CA MET A 126 1.56 -1.02 6.80
C MET A 126 1.71 0.02 7.88
N TRP A 127 2.26 -0.40 9.01
CA TRP A 127 2.66 0.46 10.11
C TRP A 127 4.16 0.66 10.13
N VAL A 128 4.58 1.84 10.59
CA VAL A 128 5.93 2.10 11.08
C VAL A 128 5.83 2.54 12.52
N CYS A 129 6.55 1.92 13.41
CA CYS A 129 6.58 2.30 14.84
C CYS A 129 7.88 1.91 15.51
N SER A 130 8.15 2.51 16.67
CA SER A 130 9.30 2.09 17.49
C SER A 130 9.09 0.68 18.05
N PRO A 131 10.17 -0.11 18.25
CA PRO A 131 10.08 -1.50 18.70
C PRO A 131 9.37 -1.70 20.04
N ASP A 132 9.33 -0.69 20.89
CA ASP A 132 8.59 -0.73 22.16
C ASP A 132 7.05 -0.67 21.98
N ILE A 133 6.57 -0.12 20.86
CA ILE A 133 5.14 -0.06 20.51
C ILE A 133 4.71 -1.33 19.74
N THR A 134 5.63 -1.97 19.05
CA THR A 134 5.36 -3.15 18.19
C THR A 134 4.53 -4.24 18.88
N PRO A 135 4.85 -4.69 20.11
CA PRO A 135 4.06 -5.73 20.76
C PRO A 135 2.60 -5.34 20.97
N MET A 136 2.33 -4.07 21.29
CA MET A 136 0.98 -3.57 21.44
C MET A 136 0.18 -3.61 20.14
N ILE A 137 0.81 -3.24 19.02
CA ILE A 137 0.17 -3.27 17.70
C ILE A 137 -0.14 -4.72 17.30
N LEU A 138 0.84 -5.62 17.42
CA LEU A 138 0.65 -7.03 17.08
C LEU A 138 -0.44 -7.69 17.93
N ASP A 139 -0.44 -7.46 19.24
CA ASP A 139 -1.45 -8.01 20.16
C ASP A 139 -2.85 -7.45 19.86
N HIS A 140 -2.93 -6.16 19.53
CA HIS A 140 -4.19 -5.52 19.19
C HIS A 140 -4.88 -6.19 18.00
N TYR A 141 -4.15 -6.42 16.91
CA TYR A 141 -4.73 -7.03 15.72
C TYR A 141 -4.88 -8.55 15.84
N ASN A 142 -3.83 -9.24 16.31
CA ASN A 142 -3.78 -10.70 16.26
C ASN A 142 -4.53 -11.37 17.41
N LYS A 143 -4.70 -10.68 18.57
CA LYS A 143 -5.35 -11.24 19.76
C LYS A 143 -6.63 -10.51 20.14
N VAL A 144 -6.59 -9.18 20.29
CA VAL A 144 -7.76 -8.41 20.76
C VAL A 144 -8.86 -8.40 19.69
N PHE A 145 -8.51 -8.16 18.43
CA PHE A 145 -9.42 -8.19 17.29
C PHE A 145 -9.43 -9.53 16.56
N ASP A 146 -8.61 -10.48 16.99
CA ASP A 146 -8.56 -11.85 16.48
C ASP A 146 -8.56 -11.93 14.95
N LEU A 147 -7.70 -11.13 14.30
CA LEU A 147 -7.64 -11.07 12.85
C LEU A 147 -7.45 -12.43 12.18
N PRO A 148 -6.60 -13.35 12.70
CA PRO A 148 -6.49 -14.71 12.18
C PRO A 148 -7.80 -15.53 12.24
N GLY A 149 -8.64 -15.29 13.24
CA GLY A 149 -9.96 -15.91 13.37
C GLY A 149 -11.02 -15.31 12.44
N VAL A 150 -10.80 -14.07 11.97
CA VAL A 150 -11.71 -13.37 11.05
C VAL A 150 -11.50 -13.80 9.60
N SER A 151 -10.24 -13.99 9.20
CA SER A 151 -9.88 -14.39 7.84
C SER A 151 -8.61 -15.25 7.88
N GLU A 152 -8.66 -16.40 7.25
CA GLU A 152 -7.55 -17.35 7.21
C GLU A 152 -6.27 -16.70 6.69
N GLY A 153 -5.18 -16.85 7.44
CA GLY A 153 -3.87 -16.29 7.10
C GLY A 153 -3.73 -14.78 7.30
N ALA A 154 -4.82 -14.06 7.60
CA ALA A 154 -4.74 -12.63 7.89
C ALA A 154 -4.11 -12.38 9.26
N GLN A 155 -3.17 -11.44 9.33
CA GLN A 155 -2.46 -11.13 10.56
C GLN A 155 -1.72 -9.79 10.49
N ALA A 156 -1.16 -9.38 11.61
CA ALA A 156 -0.13 -8.35 11.69
C ALA A 156 1.23 -9.01 11.96
N SER A 157 2.26 -8.71 11.17
CA SER A 157 3.60 -9.27 11.32
C SER A 157 4.68 -8.23 11.01
N VAL A 158 5.80 -8.28 11.76
CA VAL A 158 6.98 -7.45 11.45
C VAL A 158 7.66 -8.02 10.21
N VAL A 159 7.74 -7.22 9.16
CA VAL A 159 8.32 -7.63 7.87
C VAL A 159 9.62 -6.91 7.52
N GLY A 160 9.96 -5.85 8.29
CA GLY A 160 11.14 -5.05 7.98
C GLY A 160 11.45 -4.03 9.06
N LYS A 161 12.43 -3.17 8.75
CA LYS A 161 12.85 -2.06 9.60
C LYS A 161 13.19 -0.81 8.80
N ILE A 162 13.07 0.33 9.45
CA ILE A 162 13.55 1.63 8.93
C ILE A 162 15.07 1.72 9.13
N ARG A 163 15.75 2.31 8.16
CA ARG A 163 17.20 2.52 8.11
C ARG A 163 17.53 4.01 7.94
N ASN A 164 18.59 4.47 8.59
CA ASN A 164 19.01 5.89 8.50
C ASN A 164 19.98 6.18 7.35
N ASP A 165 20.37 5.17 6.57
CA ASP A 165 21.33 5.29 5.47
C ASP A 165 20.68 5.61 4.10
N GLY A 166 19.36 5.70 4.05
CA GLY A 166 18.61 5.97 2.82
C GLY A 166 18.59 4.84 1.79
N GLN A 167 19.07 3.64 2.17
CA GLN A 167 19.05 2.47 1.30
C GLN A 167 17.73 1.70 1.44
N TYR A 168 17.21 1.20 0.33
CA TYR A 168 16.13 0.23 0.29
C TYR A 168 16.68 -1.14 -0.04
N ILE A 169 16.61 -2.05 0.93
CA ILE A 169 17.19 -3.38 0.85
C ILE A 169 16.08 -4.41 1.03
N VAL A 170 16.06 -5.43 0.16
CA VAL A 170 15.14 -6.56 0.29
C VAL A 170 15.92 -7.86 0.28
N HIS A 171 15.64 -8.69 1.28
CA HIS A 171 16.20 -10.02 1.42
C HIS A 171 15.16 -11.10 1.07
N ASN A 172 15.62 -12.09 0.31
CA ASN A 172 14.92 -13.35 0.09
C ASN A 172 15.75 -14.46 0.73
N ALA A 173 15.40 -14.90 1.92
CA ALA A 173 16.23 -15.71 2.80
C ALA A 173 17.61 -15.02 3.03
N ASP A 174 18.69 -15.69 2.67
CA ASP A 174 20.07 -15.17 2.84
C ASP A 174 20.55 -14.31 1.64
N GLU A 175 19.71 -14.14 0.60
CA GLU A 175 20.09 -13.40 -0.60
C GLU A 175 19.50 -11.97 -0.57
N GLU A 176 20.35 -10.99 -0.80
CA GLU A 176 19.95 -9.61 -1.05
C GLU A 176 19.54 -9.46 -2.51
N ILE A 177 18.23 -9.32 -2.76
CA ILE A 177 17.66 -9.25 -4.11
C ILE A 177 17.38 -7.81 -4.59
N VAL A 178 17.33 -6.86 -3.67
CA VAL A 178 17.22 -5.42 -3.96
C VAL A 178 18.20 -4.67 -3.06
N ASN A 179 18.97 -3.77 -3.67
CA ASN A 179 19.79 -2.78 -2.95
C ASN A 179 19.85 -1.51 -3.80
N ALA A 180 19.08 -0.52 -3.43
CA ALA A 180 18.97 0.74 -4.16
C ALA A 180 18.74 1.89 -3.17
N LYS A 181 18.98 3.12 -3.60
CA LYS A 181 18.58 4.27 -2.79
C LYS A 181 17.06 4.38 -2.76
N ALA A 182 16.47 4.54 -1.58
CA ALA A 182 15.03 4.70 -1.41
C ALA A 182 14.48 5.80 -2.32
N LYS A 183 15.16 6.93 -2.39
CA LYS A 183 14.81 8.06 -3.26
C LYS A 183 14.75 7.69 -4.75
N GLU A 184 15.70 6.90 -5.24
CA GLU A 184 15.71 6.46 -6.65
C GLU A 184 14.55 5.52 -6.97
N VAL A 185 14.11 4.74 -5.97
CA VAL A 185 12.95 3.84 -6.11
C VAL A 185 11.64 4.63 -6.16
N THR A 186 11.50 5.67 -5.34
CA THR A 186 10.26 6.47 -5.25
C THR A 186 10.12 7.51 -6.35
N GLU A 187 11.20 8.18 -6.74
CA GLU A 187 11.16 9.21 -7.79
C GLU A 187 11.12 8.61 -9.20
N GLY A 188 11.68 7.41 -9.39
CA GLY A 188 11.77 6.78 -10.70
C GLY A 188 12.57 7.58 -11.73
N PHE A 189 12.32 7.32 -13.01
CA PHE A 189 12.95 8.06 -14.10
C PHE A 189 12.13 9.28 -14.49
N LEU A 190 12.74 10.46 -14.42
CA LEU A 190 12.16 11.68 -14.97
C LEU A 190 12.47 11.74 -16.46
N TYR A 191 11.44 11.62 -17.28
CA TYR A 191 11.58 11.76 -18.74
C TYR A 191 11.46 13.23 -19.13
N ASP A 192 12.52 13.79 -19.69
CA ASP A 192 12.47 15.06 -20.41
C ASP A 192 12.18 14.77 -21.90
N ARG A 193 10.90 14.67 -22.24
CA ARG A 193 10.47 14.40 -23.61
C ARG A 193 10.24 15.73 -24.33
N PRO A 194 10.80 15.88 -25.55
CA PRO A 194 10.46 17.06 -26.36
C PRO A 194 8.95 17.04 -26.62
N PHE A 195 8.31 18.18 -26.42
CA PHE A 195 6.91 18.38 -26.76
C PHE A 195 6.72 19.69 -27.50
N GLU A 196 5.79 19.70 -28.45
CA GLU A 196 5.32 20.93 -29.07
C GLU A 196 4.02 21.34 -28.41
N ALA A 197 3.98 22.55 -27.88
CA ALA A 197 2.75 23.10 -27.31
C ALA A 197 1.70 23.21 -28.43
N ARG A 198 0.58 22.53 -28.25
CA ARG A 198 -0.54 22.66 -29.18
C ARG A 198 -1.08 24.08 -29.09
N ASN A 199 -1.04 24.83 -30.20
CA ASN A 199 -1.78 26.08 -30.29
C ASN A 199 -3.28 25.76 -30.23
N SER A 200 -3.87 25.92 -29.06
CA SER A 200 -5.29 25.76 -28.89
C SER A 200 -5.97 27.11 -29.03
N ASN A 201 -6.85 27.26 -30.02
CA ASN A 201 -7.77 28.38 -30.12
C ASN A 201 -8.98 28.16 -29.20
N TYR A 202 -8.80 27.37 -28.12
CA TYR A 202 -9.85 27.15 -27.15
C TYR A 202 -10.20 28.47 -26.46
N VAL A 203 -11.43 28.88 -26.66
CA VAL A 203 -12.04 29.98 -25.93
C VAL A 203 -12.93 29.36 -24.87
N GLU A 204 -12.61 29.61 -23.61
CA GLU A 204 -13.44 29.12 -22.52
C GLU A 204 -14.86 29.68 -22.62
N PRO A 205 -15.90 28.83 -22.68
CA PRO A 205 -17.27 29.30 -22.78
C PRO A 205 -17.63 30.11 -21.52
N SER A 206 -18.17 31.29 -21.74
CA SER A 206 -18.71 32.10 -20.66
C SER A 206 -20.06 31.52 -20.23
N PHE A 207 -20.19 31.16 -18.97
CA PHE A 207 -21.46 30.76 -18.37
C PHE A 207 -21.69 31.52 -17.06
N SER A 208 -22.95 31.73 -16.71
CA SER A 208 -23.28 32.33 -15.42
C SER A 208 -23.32 31.23 -14.34
N GLU A 209 -22.79 31.56 -13.18
CA GLU A 209 -22.87 30.67 -12.02
C GLU A 209 -24.32 30.31 -11.71
N PRO A 210 -24.62 29.05 -11.40
CA PRO A 210 -25.94 28.64 -10.96
C PRO A 210 -26.35 29.36 -9.68
N THR A 211 -27.62 29.77 -9.60
CA THR A 211 -28.18 30.37 -8.39
C THR A 211 -28.62 29.36 -7.34
N ASP A 212 -28.79 28.12 -7.75
CA ASP A 212 -29.18 26.99 -6.87
C ASP A 212 -28.29 25.76 -7.16
N TYR A 213 -27.27 25.57 -6.35
CA TYR A 213 -26.39 24.42 -6.46
C TYR A 213 -27.04 23.10 -6.03
N ASN A 214 -28.08 23.13 -5.20
CA ASN A 214 -28.82 21.91 -4.84
C ASN A 214 -29.58 21.37 -6.06
N GLN A 215 -30.19 22.27 -6.88
CA GLN A 215 -30.85 21.85 -8.11
C GLN A 215 -29.84 21.27 -9.11
N VAL A 216 -28.65 21.88 -9.24
CA VAL A 216 -27.58 21.33 -10.10
C VAL A 216 -27.15 19.93 -9.65
N LEU A 217 -27.01 19.70 -8.34
CA LEU A 217 -26.68 18.38 -7.81
C LEU A 217 -27.78 17.35 -8.10
N ILE A 218 -29.04 17.73 -7.92
CA ILE A 218 -30.19 16.87 -8.25
C ILE A 218 -30.20 16.52 -9.74
N ASP A 219 -29.95 17.49 -10.61
CA ASP A 219 -29.95 17.30 -12.06
C ASP A 219 -28.81 16.32 -12.46
N ILE A 220 -27.62 16.45 -11.88
CA ILE A 220 -26.49 15.53 -12.13
C ILE A 220 -26.81 14.10 -11.66
N LEU A 221 -27.44 13.95 -10.48
CA LEU A 221 -27.73 12.64 -9.90
C LEU A 221 -28.93 11.94 -10.55
N SER A 222 -29.74 12.66 -11.33
CA SER A 222 -30.94 12.13 -12.02
C SER A 222 -30.65 11.71 -13.47
N HIS A 223 -29.46 11.90 -13.95
CA HIS A 223 -28.97 11.41 -15.25
C HIS A 223 -28.17 10.11 -15.08
#